data_4b46ccb626273da89d05a119311fa142
#
_entry.id   4b46ccb626273da89d05a119311fa142
#
_cell.length_a   1.000
_cell.length_b   1.000
_cell.length_c   1.000
_cell.angle_alpha   90.00
_cell.angle_beta   90.00
_cell.angle_gamma   90.00
#
_symmetry.space_group_name_H-M   'P 1'
#
loop_
_entity.id
_entity.type
_entity.pdbx_description
1 polymer ?
#
loop_
_entity_poly.entity_id
_entity_poly.type
_entity_poly.pdbx_seq_one_letter_code
_entity_poly.pdbx_strand_id
1 'polypeptide(L)'
;METIALAEVAAVLADPSRATMCLVLLDGRAWTVGELAKAAGIALSTASEHVTRLTGAGFVARVKQGRASYVRIADPRVAELIEHLAQHAVTFGAPPRAGGSATRSPRKTSGHRPATGLKSSLRARRLGFARTCYDHLAGELGVALRDGMLAAGLVDVAGGLALTPRGREVLADLGVPVEAGRRPLLRDCLDWTERRDHLAGALPAALLDRAVDAGWVTRDGYRAVKVLPAAGEPFAALGVDLDALGGVAGP
;
A
#
# COMPACT_ATOMS: atom_id res chain seq x y z
N MET A 1 -21.40 24.15 2.31
CA MET A 1 -21.35 23.04 1.33
C MET A 1 -20.16 22.08 1.58
N GLU A 2 -18.98 22.57 1.90
CA GLU A 2 -17.79 21.71 2.15
C GLU A 2 -17.93 20.74 3.33
N THR A 3 -18.59 21.13 4.42
CA THR A 3 -18.77 20.28 5.62
C THR A 3 -19.65 19.05 5.34
N ILE A 4 -20.68 19.18 4.51
CA ILE A 4 -21.58 18.06 4.15
C ILE A 4 -20.80 17.07 3.27
N ALA A 5 -20.05 17.55 2.29
CA ALA A 5 -19.23 16.71 1.41
C ALA A 5 -18.17 15.89 2.18
N LEU A 6 -17.52 16.49 3.19
CA LEU A 6 -16.56 15.77 4.04
C LEU A 6 -17.25 14.67 4.86
N ALA A 7 -18.41 14.95 5.42
CA ALA A 7 -19.18 13.97 6.20
C ALA A 7 -19.63 12.78 5.32
N GLU A 8 -20.05 13.02 4.09
CA GLU A 8 -20.44 12.00 3.13
C GLU A 8 -19.23 11.10 2.75
N VAL A 9 -18.07 11.70 2.46
CA VAL A 9 -16.84 10.96 2.19
C VAL A 9 -16.43 10.11 3.39
N ALA A 10 -16.46 10.68 4.60
CA ALA A 10 -16.12 9.95 5.83
C ALA A 10 -17.08 8.78 6.08
N ALA A 11 -18.37 8.96 5.82
CA ALA A 11 -19.41 7.92 5.99
C ALA A 11 -19.15 6.71 5.06
N VAL A 12 -18.55 6.91 3.90
CA VAL A 12 -18.20 5.80 3.00
C VAL A 12 -17.19 4.87 3.66
N LEU A 13 -16.18 5.38 4.36
CA LEU A 13 -15.14 4.61 5.00
C LEU A 13 -15.47 4.20 6.45
N ALA A 14 -16.57 4.70 7.03
CA ALA A 14 -16.96 4.38 8.40
C ALA A 14 -17.39 2.92 8.62
N ASP A 15 -17.63 2.16 7.55
CA ASP A 15 -17.93 0.73 7.61
C ASP A 15 -16.64 -0.09 7.53
N PRO A 16 -16.39 -1.02 8.46
CA PRO A 16 -15.15 -1.82 8.49
C PRO A 16 -14.91 -2.65 7.23
N SER A 17 -15.98 -3.17 6.60
CA SER A 17 -15.85 -3.99 5.39
C SER A 17 -15.44 -3.14 4.20
N ARG A 18 -16.02 -1.93 4.04
CA ARG A 18 -15.62 -1.01 2.98
C ARG A 18 -14.19 -0.51 3.18
N ALA A 19 -13.80 -0.18 4.41
CA ALA A 19 -12.43 0.17 4.74
C ALA A 19 -11.44 -0.96 4.37
N THR A 20 -11.78 -2.21 4.73
CA THR A 20 -10.97 -3.38 4.36
C THR A 20 -10.86 -3.55 2.85
N MET A 21 -11.96 -3.40 2.10
CA MET A 21 -11.94 -3.48 0.63
C MET A 21 -11.02 -2.41 0.03
N CYS A 22 -11.12 -1.17 0.49
CA CYS A 22 -10.27 -0.08 0.03
C CYS A 22 -8.79 -0.37 0.32
N LEU A 23 -8.45 -0.84 1.53
CA LEU A 23 -7.08 -1.19 1.91
C LEU A 23 -6.51 -2.34 1.08
N VAL A 24 -7.32 -3.33 0.72
CA VAL A 24 -6.89 -4.45 -0.14
C VAL A 24 -6.59 -3.96 -1.56
N LEU A 25 -7.44 -3.08 -2.09
CA LEU A 25 -7.28 -2.52 -3.44
C LEU A 25 -6.06 -1.59 -3.59
N LEU A 26 -5.43 -1.18 -2.50
CA LEU A 26 -4.16 -0.43 -2.53
C LEU A 26 -2.99 -1.27 -3.07
N ASP A 27 -3.17 -2.56 -3.36
CA ASP A 27 -2.16 -3.37 -4.04
C ASP A 27 -2.01 -3.03 -5.54
N GLY A 28 -2.83 -2.09 -6.04
CA GLY A 28 -2.82 -1.63 -7.43
C GLY A 28 -3.46 -2.59 -8.43
N ARG A 29 -3.93 -3.78 -7.97
CA ARG A 29 -4.59 -4.77 -8.83
C ARG A 29 -6.09 -4.53 -8.92
N ALA A 30 -6.68 -5.09 -9.98
CA ALA A 30 -8.12 -5.20 -10.11
C ALA A 30 -8.60 -6.53 -9.50
N TRP A 31 -9.60 -6.46 -8.63
CA TRP A 31 -10.15 -7.58 -7.86
C TRP A 31 -11.59 -7.86 -8.29
N THR A 32 -11.98 -9.14 -8.29
CA THR A 32 -13.40 -9.48 -8.43
C THR A 32 -14.16 -9.17 -7.12
N VAL A 33 -15.48 -8.99 -7.22
CA VAL A 33 -16.32 -8.78 -6.02
C VAL A 33 -16.25 -9.98 -5.07
N GLY A 34 -16.08 -11.22 -5.62
CA GLY A 34 -15.92 -12.43 -4.82
C GLY A 34 -14.62 -12.44 -4.00
N GLU A 35 -13.52 -12.01 -4.58
CA GLU A 35 -12.24 -11.87 -3.88
C GLU A 35 -12.32 -10.81 -2.78
N LEU A 36 -12.95 -9.65 -3.06
CA LEU A 36 -13.18 -8.61 -2.07
C LEU A 36 -14.09 -9.10 -0.92
N ALA A 37 -15.13 -9.85 -1.23
CA ALA A 37 -16.01 -10.48 -0.22
C ALA A 37 -15.21 -11.38 0.71
N LYS A 38 -14.34 -12.24 0.14
CA LYS A 38 -13.47 -13.15 0.91
C LYS A 38 -12.47 -12.39 1.76
N ALA A 39 -11.86 -11.33 1.22
CA ALA A 39 -10.90 -10.49 1.94
C ALA A 39 -11.56 -9.76 3.11
N ALA A 40 -12.77 -9.24 2.93
CA ALA A 40 -13.53 -8.55 3.97
C ALA A 40 -14.29 -9.49 4.94
N GLY A 41 -14.33 -10.80 4.66
CA GLY A 41 -15.02 -11.79 5.50
C GLY A 41 -16.54 -11.65 5.50
N ILE A 42 -17.15 -11.24 4.38
CA ILE A 42 -18.59 -10.97 4.24
C ILE A 42 -19.21 -11.75 3.08
N ALA A 43 -20.55 -11.81 3.04
CA ALA A 43 -21.27 -12.44 1.95
C ALA A 43 -21.08 -11.68 0.62
N LEU A 44 -21.18 -12.39 -0.50
CA LEU A 44 -21.03 -11.83 -1.85
C LEU A 44 -22.07 -10.73 -2.15
N SER A 45 -23.30 -10.89 -1.71
CA SER A 45 -24.37 -9.90 -1.86
C SER A 45 -24.00 -8.58 -1.15
N THR A 46 -23.56 -8.67 0.12
CA THR A 46 -23.12 -7.52 0.92
C THR A 46 -21.89 -6.83 0.28
N ALA A 47 -20.94 -7.63 -0.22
CA ALA A 47 -19.79 -7.09 -0.94
C ALA A 47 -20.19 -6.32 -2.20
N SER A 48 -21.18 -6.85 -2.95
CA SER A 48 -21.72 -6.19 -4.15
C SER A 48 -22.35 -4.83 -3.82
N GLU A 49 -23.12 -4.74 -2.72
CA GLU A 49 -23.69 -3.49 -2.22
C GLU A 49 -22.61 -2.49 -1.81
N HIS A 50 -21.61 -2.94 -1.06
CA HIS A 50 -20.47 -2.10 -0.67
C HIS A 50 -19.69 -1.58 -1.88
N VAL A 51 -19.41 -2.44 -2.88
CA VAL A 51 -18.76 -1.99 -4.12
C VAL A 51 -19.63 -0.97 -4.86
N THR A 52 -20.95 -1.13 -4.87
CA THR A 52 -21.84 -0.14 -5.49
C THR A 52 -21.78 1.21 -4.78
N ARG A 53 -21.78 1.23 -3.45
CA ARG A 53 -21.59 2.46 -2.66
C ARG A 53 -20.22 3.10 -2.88
N LEU A 54 -19.16 2.31 -2.88
CA LEU A 54 -17.80 2.78 -3.15
C LEU A 54 -17.67 3.37 -4.56
N THR A 55 -18.34 2.75 -5.55
CA THR A 55 -18.36 3.25 -6.94
C THR A 55 -19.13 4.57 -7.03
N GLY A 56 -20.30 4.65 -6.40
CA GLY A 56 -21.12 5.87 -6.38
C GLY A 56 -20.42 7.06 -5.71
N ALA A 57 -19.56 6.79 -4.75
CA ALA A 57 -18.74 7.80 -4.05
C ALA A 57 -17.39 8.08 -4.73
N GLY A 58 -17.08 7.45 -5.88
CA GLY A 58 -15.84 7.68 -6.62
C GLY A 58 -14.59 7.05 -6.02
N PHE A 59 -14.69 6.15 -5.03
CA PHE A 59 -13.55 5.47 -4.43
C PHE A 59 -13.01 4.36 -5.32
N VAL A 60 -13.90 3.65 -6.00
CA VAL A 60 -13.53 2.55 -6.88
C VAL A 60 -14.19 2.65 -8.25
N ALA A 61 -13.55 2.06 -9.25
CA ALA A 61 -14.09 1.92 -10.59
C ALA A 61 -14.29 0.43 -10.93
N ARG A 62 -15.36 0.13 -11.67
CA ARG A 62 -15.59 -1.19 -12.26
C ARG A 62 -14.97 -1.25 -13.64
N VAL A 63 -14.22 -2.31 -13.90
CA VAL A 63 -13.59 -2.60 -15.19
C VAL A 63 -14.10 -3.93 -15.70
N LYS A 64 -14.64 -3.95 -16.91
CA LYS A 64 -15.05 -5.19 -17.58
C LYS A 64 -13.88 -5.73 -18.41
N GLN A 65 -13.60 -7.01 -18.29
CA GLN A 65 -12.66 -7.73 -19.14
C GLN A 65 -13.31 -9.05 -19.58
N GLY A 66 -13.77 -9.11 -20.80
CA GLY A 66 -14.57 -10.22 -21.28
C GLY A 66 -15.87 -10.39 -20.48
N ARG A 67 -16.07 -11.57 -19.91
CA ARG A 67 -17.24 -11.86 -19.05
C ARG A 67 -17.02 -11.49 -17.58
N ALA A 68 -15.81 -11.17 -17.18
CA ALA A 68 -15.47 -10.84 -15.80
C ALA A 68 -15.61 -9.34 -15.54
N SER A 69 -16.05 -9.00 -14.33
CA SER A 69 -16.10 -7.63 -13.81
C SER A 69 -15.14 -7.50 -12.63
N TYR A 70 -14.21 -6.58 -12.74
CA TYR A 70 -13.21 -6.28 -11.74
C TYR A 70 -13.48 -4.92 -11.11
N VAL A 71 -12.93 -4.73 -9.92
CA VAL A 71 -12.99 -3.50 -9.14
C VAL A 71 -11.55 -3.06 -8.86
N ARG A 72 -11.26 -1.79 -9.06
CA ARG A 72 -9.97 -1.18 -8.73
C ARG A 72 -10.18 0.19 -8.09
N ILE A 73 -9.17 0.75 -7.47
CA ILE A 73 -9.19 2.17 -7.05
C ILE A 73 -9.47 3.04 -8.28
N ALA A 74 -10.34 4.03 -8.11
CA ALA A 74 -10.81 4.86 -9.23
C ALA A 74 -9.73 5.85 -9.73
N ASP A 75 -8.95 6.42 -8.81
CA ASP A 75 -7.97 7.48 -9.08
C ASP A 75 -6.81 7.37 -8.07
N PRO A 76 -5.55 7.64 -8.47
CA PRO A 76 -4.41 7.68 -7.56
C PRO A 76 -4.62 8.56 -6.32
N ARG A 77 -5.32 9.70 -6.45
CA ARG A 77 -5.62 10.58 -5.31
C ARG A 77 -6.51 9.92 -4.27
N VAL A 78 -7.37 8.99 -4.67
CA VAL A 78 -8.18 8.19 -3.75
C VAL A 78 -7.29 7.21 -2.98
N ALA A 79 -6.33 6.59 -3.65
CA ALA A 79 -5.34 5.73 -2.99
C ALA A 79 -4.55 6.51 -1.94
N GLU A 80 -4.04 7.68 -2.29
CA GLU A 80 -3.32 8.58 -1.37
C GLU A 80 -4.18 8.97 -0.16
N LEU A 81 -5.45 9.32 -0.38
CA LEU A 81 -6.38 9.64 0.70
C LEU A 81 -6.55 8.45 1.67
N ILE A 82 -6.77 7.25 1.14
CA ILE A 82 -6.96 6.04 1.97
C ILE A 82 -5.70 5.74 2.77
N GLU A 83 -4.52 5.88 2.15
CA GLU A 83 -3.23 5.68 2.83
C GLU A 83 -3.01 6.68 3.95
N HIS A 84 -3.24 7.97 3.70
CA HIS A 84 -3.13 9.00 4.73
C HIS A 84 -4.09 8.76 5.89
N LEU A 85 -5.34 8.38 5.62
CA LEU A 85 -6.30 8.04 6.68
C LEU A 85 -5.85 6.81 7.47
N ALA A 86 -5.31 5.80 6.83
CA ALA A 86 -4.79 4.60 7.50
C ALA A 86 -3.58 4.95 8.39
N GLN A 87 -2.67 5.81 7.95
CA GLN A 87 -1.54 6.32 8.72
C GLN A 87 -2.02 7.07 9.96
N HIS A 88 -2.96 8.00 9.81
CA HIS A 88 -3.54 8.74 10.92
C HIS A 88 -4.26 7.84 11.93
N ALA A 89 -4.99 6.83 11.47
CA ALA A 89 -5.68 5.88 12.34
C ALA A 89 -4.70 5.10 13.26
N VAL A 90 -3.48 4.83 12.79
CA VAL A 90 -2.42 4.22 13.61
C VAL A 90 -1.81 5.22 14.59
N THR A 91 -1.60 6.47 14.16
CA THR A 91 -0.94 7.51 14.96
C THR A 91 -1.81 8.00 16.11
N PHE A 92 -3.10 8.21 15.87
CA PHE A 92 -4.02 8.74 16.90
C PHE A 92 -4.63 7.65 17.78
N GLY A 93 -4.37 6.37 17.51
CA GLY A 93 -4.95 5.23 18.21
C GLY A 93 -6.48 5.23 18.14
N ALA A 94 -7.13 4.10 17.96
CA ALA A 94 -8.56 4.05 18.26
C ALA A 94 -8.70 4.42 19.75
N PRO A 95 -9.52 5.43 20.14
CA PRO A 95 -9.71 5.74 21.55
C PRO A 95 -10.11 4.46 22.27
N PRO A 96 -9.57 4.18 23.48
CA PRO A 96 -10.01 3.05 24.26
C PRO A 96 -11.53 3.16 24.35
N ARG A 97 -12.25 2.12 23.96
CA ARG A 97 -13.70 2.08 24.09
C ARG A 97 -13.99 2.33 25.57
N ALA A 98 -14.44 3.54 25.89
CA ALA A 98 -14.88 3.91 27.21
C ALA A 98 -15.93 2.87 27.64
N GLY A 99 -15.65 2.18 28.75
CA GLY A 99 -16.53 1.18 29.33
C GLY A 99 -17.88 1.78 29.64
N GLY A 100 -18.81 1.65 28.72
CA GLY A 100 -20.22 1.91 28.91
C GLY A 100 -20.85 0.63 29.47
N SER A 101 -21.06 0.59 30.78
CA SER A 101 -21.98 -0.32 31.42
C SER A 101 -23.35 -0.11 30.82
N ALA A 102 -23.80 -1.01 29.95
CA ALA A 102 -25.17 -1.14 29.56
C ALA A 102 -25.46 -2.63 29.36
N THR A 103 -26.19 -3.16 30.33
CA THR A 103 -26.88 -4.44 30.30
C THR A 103 -27.70 -4.57 29.01
N ARG A 104 -27.20 -5.31 28.03
CA ARG A 104 -27.97 -5.82 26.91
C ARG A 104 -27.56 -7.26 26.61
N SER A 105 -28.57 -8.13 26.63
CA SER A 105 -28.54 -9.56 26.30
C SER A 105 -27.68 -9.88 25.06
N PRO A 106 -26.99 -11.02 25.05
CA PRO A 106 -26.07 -11.37 23.98
C PRO A 106 -26.83 -11.74 22.71
N ARG A 107 -26.94 -10.84 21.75
CA ARG A 107 -27.15 -11.21 20.35
C ARG A 107 -25.83 -11.84 19.90
N LYS A 108 -25.89 -13.12 19.48
CA LYS A 108 -24.79 -13.84 18.83
C LYS A 108 -24.40 -13.11 17.53
N THR A 109 -23.53 -12.13 17.65
CA THR A 109 -22.73 -11.65 16.51
C THR A 109 -21.51 -12.54 16.47
N SER A 110 -21.31 -13.24 15.36
CA SER A 110 -20.11 -14.00 15.07
C SER A 110 -18.91 -13.08 15.21
N GLY A 111 -18.27 -13.10 16.38
CA GLY A 111 -17.10 -12.31 16.70
C GLY A 111 -15.95 -12.69 15.77
N HIS A 112 -15.53 -11.75 14.95
CA HIS A 112 -14.28 -11.84 14.24
C HIS A 112 -13.16 -11.79 15.29
N ARG A 113 -12.74 -12.96 15.81
CA ARG A 113 -11.52 -13.09 16.59
C ARG A 113 -10.37 -12.70 15.66
N PRO A 114 -9.48 -11.76 16.06
CA PRO A 114 -8.27 -11.54 15.29
C PRO A 114 -7.58 -12.91 15.17
N ALA A 115 -7.20 -13.28 13.94
CA ALA A 115 -6.53 -14.55 13.69
C ALA A 115 -5.16 -14.55 14.37
N THR A 116 -5.12 -14.95 15.65
CA THR A 116 -3.90 -15.15 16.44
C THR A 116 -3.32 -16.51 16.12
N GLY A 117 -2.73 -16.64 14.93
CA GLY A 117 -2.07 -17.87 14.49
C GLY A 117 -0.73 -17.56 13.84
N LEU A 118 0.17 -18.55 13.79
CA LEU A 118 1.48 -18.47 13.18
C LEU A 118 1.42 -17.85 11.76
N LYS A 119 0.37 -18.16 10.98
CA LYS A 119 0.13 -17.61 9.65
C LYS A 119 -0.12 -16.09 9.65
N SER A 120 -0.81 -15.55 10.66
CA SER A 120 -1.07 -14.11 10.76
C SER A 120 0.20 -13.34 11.18
N SER A 121 1.03 -13.90 12.04
CA SER A 121 2.30 -13.31 12.46
C SER A 121 3.33 -13.30 11.32
N LEU A 122 3.44 -14.39 10.56
CA LEU A 122 4.29 -14.46 9.37
C LEU A 122 3.85 -13.46 8.29
N ARG A 123 2.54 -13.31 8.08
CA ARG A 123 1.99 -12.32 7.16
C ARG A 123 2.30 -10.89 7.61
N ALA A 124 2.12 -10.59 8.89
CA ALA A 124 2.45 -9.28 9.45
C ALA A 124 3.93 -8.95 9.28
N ARG A 125 4.83 -9.90 9.51
CA ARG A 125 6.27 -9.74 9.29
C ARG A 125 6.60 -9.48 7.82
N ARG A 126 6.01 -10.23 6.88
CA ARG A 126 6.20 -10.01 5.43
C ARG A 126 5.77 -8.61 5.00
N LEU A 127 4.60 -8.16 5.47
CA LEU A 127 4.09 -6.81 5.18
C LEU A 127 4.94 -5.72 5.85
N GLY A 128 5.51 -5.96 7.02
CA GLY A 128 6.45 -5.06 7.68
C GLY A 128 7.74 -4.93 6.89
N PHE A 129 8.31 -6.06 6.47
CA PHE A 129 9.56 -6.08 5.71
C PHE A 129 9.43 -5.39 4.34
N ALA A 130 8.55 -5.88 3.48
CA ALA A 130 8.36 -5.29 2.15
C ALA A 130 6.91 -5.41 1.68
N ARG A 131 6.33 -4.31 1.25
CA ARG A 131 4.99 -4.23 0.69
C ARG A 131 4.89 -3.15 -0.36
N THR A 132 3.80 -3.15 -1.10
CA THR A 132 3.41 -2.01 -1.91
C THR A 132 2.62 -1.01 -1.06
N CYS A 133 2.94 0.28 -1.20
CA CYS A 133 2.14 1.41 -0.78
C CYS A 133 1.55 2.00 -2.06
N TYR A 134 0.36 1.53 -2.43
CA TYR A 134 -0.27 1.71 -3.73
C TYR A 134 0.62 1.19 -4.89
N ASP A 135 1.50 2.02 -5.45
CA ASP A 135 2.31 1.72 -6.64
C ASP A 135 3.83 1.79 -6.43
N HIS A 136 4.30 1.94 -5.18
CA HIS A 136 5.71 2.03 -4.84
C HIS A 136 6.07 1.13 -3.64
N LEU A 137 7.36 0.90 -3.42
CA LEU A 137 7.86 0.06 -2.31
C LEU A 137 7.75 0.78 -0.98
N ALA A 138 7.33 0.05 0.04
CA ALA A 138 7.16 0.48 1.42
C ALA A 138 7.57 -0.63 2.40
N GLY A 139 7.46 -0.37 3.70
CA GLY A 139 8.00 -1.21 4.75
C GLY A 139 9.49 -0.96 4.94
N GLU A 140 10.14 -1.83 5.68
CA GLU A 140 11.59 -1.76 5.96
C GLU A 140 12.42 -1.58 4.68
N LEU A 141 12.11 -2.34 3.62
CA LEU A 141 12.77 -2.24 2.32
C LEU A 141 12.53 -0.87 1.65
N GLY A 142 11.32 -0.32 1.72
CA GLY A 142 11.01 0.98 1.13
C GLY A 142 11.74 2.13 1.84
N VAL A 143 11.83 2.07 3.17
CA VAL A 143 12.58 3.02 3.99
C VAL A 143 14.08 2.89 3.71
N ALA A 144 14.61 1.65 3.70
CA ALA A 144 16.01 1.40 3.37
C ALA A 144 16.39 1.89 1.98
N LEU A 145 15.50 1.76 1.00
CA LEU A 145 15.69 2.30 -0.35
C LEU A 145 15.84 3.83 -0.33
N ARG A 146 14.98 4.55 0.40
CA ARG A 146 15.10 5.99 0.56
C ARG A 146 16.43 6.39 1.19
N ASP A 147 16.76 5.77 2.31
CA ASP A 147 17.99 6.06 3.04
C ASP A 147 19.24 5.73 2.21
N GLY A 148 19.22 4.59 1.53
CA GLY A 148 20.31 4.16 0.65
C GLY A 148 20.53 5.13 -0.51
N MET A 149 19.48 5.54 -1.20
CA MET A 149 19.57 6.51 -2.29
C MET A 149 20.06 7.89 -1.82
N LEU A 150 19.69 8.32 -0.62
CA LEU A 150 20.21 9.55 0.00
C LEU A 150 21.70 9.38 0.36
N ALA A 151 22.07 8.29 1.03
CA ALA A 151 23.45 8.03 1.43
C ALA A 151 24.41 7.88 0.22
N ALA A 152 23.93 7.26 -0.86
CA ALA A 152 24.66 7.13 -2.12
C ALA A 152 24.69 8.40 -2.97
N GLY A 153 24.03 9.49 -2.55
CA GLY A 153 23.95 10.74 -3.29
C GLY A 153 23.16 10.64 -4.60
N LEU A 154 22.23 9.68 -4.69
CA LEU A 154 21.35 9.52 -5.85
C LEU A 154 20.12 10.45 -5.76
N VAL A 155 19.75 10.81 -4.53
CA VAL A 155 18.67 11.72 -4.20
C VAL A 155 19.22 12.76 -3.23
N ASP A 156 18.75 14.00 -3.34
CA ASP A 156 19.12 15.13 -2.47
C ASP A 156 17.86 15.76 -1.86
N VAL A 157 18.01 16.32 -0.66
CA VAL A 157 16.94 17.00 0.09
C VAL A 157 17.25 18.46 0.40
N ALA A 158 18.43 18.98 0.04
CA ALA A 158 18.87 20.34 0.39
C ALA A 158 17.95 21.44 -0.19
N GLY A 159 17.39 21.24 -1.36
CA GLY A 159 16.43 22.15 -2.01
C GLY A 159 15.02 21.57 -2.17
N GLY A 160 14.70 20.54 -1.41
CA GLY A 160 13.53 19.66 -1.59
C GLY A 160 13.94 18.33 -2.20
N LEU A 161 13.10 17.31 -2.07
CA LEU A 161 13.41 15.97 -2.54
C LEU A 161 13.58 15.94 -4.07
N ALA A 162 14.81 15.71 -4.54
CA ALA A 162 15.16 15.75 -5.94
C ALA A 162 16.12 14.63 -6.35
N LEU A 163 16.01 14.17 -7.59
CA LEU A 163 16.92 13.21 -8.20
C LEU A 163 18.18 13.92 -8.69
N THR A 164 19.36 13.46 -8.26
CA THR A 164 20.65 14.02 -8.68
C THR A 164 21.03 13.56 -10.10
N PRO A 165 22.01 14.20 -10.78
CA PRO A 165 22.57 13.71 -12.04
C PRO A 165 23.06 12.27 -11.92
N ARG A 166 23.82 11.95 -10.85
CA ARG A 166 24.31 10.59 -10.56
C ARG A 166 23.12 9.60 -10.39
N GLY A 167 22.05 10.01 -9.71
CA GLY A 167 20.85 9.18 -9.57
C GLY A 167 20.21 8.86 -10.91
N ARG A 168 20.21 9.82 -11.86
CA ARG A 168 19.70 9.59 -13.22
C ARG A 168 20.52 8.55 -13.98
N GLU A 169 21.85 8.62 -13.88
CA GLU A 169 22.75 7.67 -14.53
C GLU A 169 22.53 6.25 -13.99
N VAL A 170 22.54 6.07 -12.66
CA VAL A 170 22.31 4.76 -12.03
C VAL A 170 20.95 4.17 -12.40
N LEU A 171 19.89 4.99 -12.40
CA LEU A 171 18.55 4.52 -12.77
C LEU A 171 18.45 4.17 -14.26
N ALA A 172 19.13 4.91 -15.13
CA ALA A 172 19.22 4.58 -16.55
C ALA A 172 19.93 3.23 -16.79
N ASP A 173 21.04 2.99 -16.10
CA ASP A 173 21.78 1.70 -16.16
C ASP A 173 20.91 0.53 -15.66
N LEU A 174 20.07 0.77 -14.68
CA LEU A 174 19.08 -0.20 -14.18
C LEU A 174 17.84 -0.35 -15.09
N GLY A 175 17.71 0.47 -16.14
CA GLY A 175 16.58 0.47 -17.05
C GLY A 175 15.30 1.02 -16.43
N VAL A 176 15.41 1.92 -15.45
CA VAL A 176 14.27 2.60 -14.82
C VAL A 176 13.97 3.90 -15.58
N PRO A 177 12.80 4.06 -16.19
CA PRO A 177 12.45 5.29 -16.89
C PRO A 177 12.30 6.46 -15.90
N VAL A 178 12.92 7.60 -16.25
CA VAL A 178 12.82 8.84 -15.48
C VAL A 178 12.07 9.86 -16.34
N GLU A 179 10.75 9.79 -16.30
CA GLU A 179 9.89 10.67 -17.11
C GLU A 179 9.24 11.76 -16.25
N ALA A 180 9.24 12.98 -16.76
CA ALA A 180 8.48 14.07 -16.19
C ALA A 180 7.01 13.94 -16.60
N GLY A 181 6.11 13.93 -15.64
CA GLY A 181 4.67 13.82 -15.85
C GLY A 181 3.89 14.85 -15.02
N ARG A 182 2.57 14.70 -14.98
CA ARG A 182 1.71 15.53 -14.11
C ARG A 182 1.92 15.23 -12.62
N ARG A 183 2.44 14.04 -12.30
CA ARG A 183 2.72 13.58 -10.94
C ARG A 183 4.13 14.03 -10.55
N PRO A 184 4.36 14.43 -9.27
CA PRO A 184 5.71 14.68 -8.79
C PRO A 184 6.64 13.49 -9.05
N LEU A 185 7.86 13.76 -9.51
CA LEU A 185 8.85 12.72 -9.77
C LEU A 185 9.19 11.95 -8.48
N LEU A 186 9.44 12.69 -7.41
CA LEU A 186 9.73 12.19 -6.07
C LEU A 186 8.88 12.95 -5.04
N ARG A 187 8.44 12.27 -4.01
CA ARG A 187 7.87 12.83 -2.78
C ARG A 187 8.12 11.88 -1.62
N ASP A 188 8.13 12.38 -0.41
CA ASP A 188 8.11 11.57 0.79
C ASP A 188 6.71 10.99 1.04
N CYS A 189 6.68 9.77 1.57
CA CYS A 189 5.47 9.10 2.02
C CYS A 189 5.77 8.40 3.35
N LEU A 190 5.06 8.79 4.41
CA LEU A 190 5.29 8.23 5.74
C LEU A 190 4.92 6.75 5.79
N ASP A 191 5.88 5.91 6.17
CA ASP A 191 5.62 4.50 6.42
C ASP A 191 4.97 4.29 7.79
N TRP A 192 3.82 3.65 7.81
CA TRP A 192 3.05 3.46 9.05
C TRP A 192 3.62 2.36 9.97
N THR A 193 4.43 1.41 9.42
CA THR A 193 5.12 0.41 10.23
C THR A 193 6.43 0.93 10.78
N GLU A 194 7.22 1.58 9.94
CA GLU A 194 8.55 2.07 10.27
C GLU A 194 8.55 3.45 10.94
N ARG A 195 7.46 4.21 10.79
CA ARG A 195 7.31 5.61 11.25
C ARG A 195 8.42 6.53 10.71
N ARG A 196 8.85 6.24 9.50
CA ARG A 196 9.88 6.94 8.74
C ARG A 196 9.40 7.08 7.30
N ASP A 197 9.95 8.03 6.56
CA ASP A 197 9.55 8.23 5.18
C ASP A 197 10.19 7.19 4.25
N HIS A 198 9.43 6.78 3.23
CA HIS A 198 9.89 6.08 2.04
C HIS A 198 9.57 6.91 0.79
N LEU A 199 10.19 6.57 -0.34
CA LEU A 199 10.01 7.31 -1.59
C LEU A 199 8.69 6.96 -2.27
N ALA A 200 7.95 7.99 -2.69
CA ALA A 200 6.77 7.92 -3.53
C ALA A 200 6.89 8.87 -4.73
N GLY A 201 5.97 8.79 -5.68
CA GLY A 201 5.97 9.60 -6.88
C GLY A 201 6.08 8.77 -8.14
N ALA A 202 6.35 9.42 -9.28
CA ALA A 202 6.43 8.74 -10.57
C ALA A 202 7.64 7.80 -10.66
N LEU A 203 8.79 8.22 -10.13
CA LEU A 203 10.02 7.44 -10.17
C LEU A 203 9.95 6.16 -9.31
N PRO A 204 9.54 6.20 -8.02
CA PRO A 204 9.40 4.97 -7.23
C PRO A 204 8.35 3.99 -7.79
N ALA A 205 7.33 4.48 -8.48
CA ALA A 205 6.37 3.63 -9.19
C ALA A 205 7.06 2.91 -10.37
N ALA A 206 7.78 3.65 -11.21
CA ALA A 206 8.54 3.08 -12.32
C ALA A 206 9.62 2.10 -11.85
N LEU A 207 10.27 2.38 -10.71
CA LEU A 207 11.25 1.49 -10.11
C LEU A 207 10.61 0.17 -9.65
N LEU A 208 9.43 0.22 -9.02
CA LEU A 208 8.71 -1.00 -8.64
C LEU A 208 8.29 -1.82 -9.86
N ASP A 209 7.77 -1.18 -10.91
CA ASP A 209 7.39 -1.87 -12.14
C ASP A 209 8.62 -2.53 -12.78
N ARG A 210 9.73 -1.81 -12.89
CA ARG A 210 11.00 -2.36 -13.38
C ARG A 210 11.50 -3.51 -12.51
N ALA A 211 11.42 -3.40 -11.20
CA ALA A 211 11.86 -4.45 -10.27
C ALA A 211 11.02 -5.74 -10.41
N VAL A 212 9.72 -5.61 -10.69
CA VAL A 212 8.85 -6.76 -10.97
C VAL A 212 9.18 -7.37 -12.33
N ASP A 213 9.30 -6.55 -13.39
CA ASP A 213 9.56 -7.01 -14.75
C ASP A 213 10.92 -7.69 -14.87
N ALA A 214 11.94 -7.19 -14.16
CA ALA A 214 13.29 -7.76 -14.15
C ALA A 214 13.45 -8.95 -13.17
N GLY A 215 12.40 -9.30 -12.42
CA GLY A 215 12.47 -10.38 -11.45
C GLY A 215 13.35 -10.09 -10.23
N TRP A 216 13.53 -8.83 -9.86
CA TRP A 216 14.18 -8.46 -8.59
C TRP A 216 13.25 -8.69 -7.41
N VAL A 217 11.96 -8.40 -7.63
CA VAL A 217 10.91 -8.64 -6.65
C VAL A 217 9.70 -9.29 -7.30
N THR A 218 8.86 -9.94 -6.49
CA THR A 218 7.55 -10.42 -6.93
C THR A 218 6.48 -9.97 -5.95
N ARG A 219 5.28 -9.68 -6.45
CA ARG A 219 4.11 -9.37 -5.62
C ARG A 219 3.55 -10.67 -5.07
N ASP A 220 3.60 -10.84 -3.76
CA ASP A 220 2.93 -11.93 -3.04
C ASP A 220 1.60 -11.39 -2.50
N GLY A 221 0.50 -12.08 -2.67
CA GLY A 221 -0.86 -11.58 -2.42
C GLY A 221 -1.00 -10.63 -1.22
N TYR A 222 -1.99 -9.75 -1.26
CA TYR A 222 -2.27 -8.74 -0.22
C TYR A 222 -1.16 -7.70 0.02
N ARG A 223 -0.59 -7.11 -1.03
CA ARG A 223 0.43 -6.05 -0.98
C ARG A 223 1.83 -6.51 -0.56
N ALA A 224 2.02 -7.71 -0.03
CA ALA A 224 3.36 -8.18 0.31
C ALA A 224 4.23 -8.30 -0.93
N VAL A 225 5.49 -7.90 -0.78
CA VAL A 225 6.52 -8.00 -1.81
C VAL A 225 7.58 -8.99 -1.32
N LYS A 226 7.94 -9.93 -2.18
CA LYS A 226 9.04 -10.87 -1.92
C LYS A 226 10.25 -10.42 -2.73
N VAL A 227 11.38 -10.26 -2.07
CA VAL A 227 12.68 -10.01 -2.71
C VAL A 227 13.22 -11.32 -3.26
N LEU A 228 13.73 -11.29 -4.48
CA LEU A 228 14.29 -12.43 -5.19
C LEU A 228 15.83 -12.32 -5.25
N PRO A 229 16.57 -13.42 -5.47
CA PRO A 229 18.03 -13.37 -5.51
C PRO A 229 18.62 -12.39 -6.53
N ALA A 230 17.92 -12.16 -7.64
CA ALA A 230 18.33 -11.18 -8.66
C ALA A 230 18.29 -9.71 -8.20
N ALA A 231 17.77 -9.42 -7.01
CA ALA A 231 17.68 -8.07 -6.46
C ALA A 231 19.04 -7.56 -5.91
N GLY A 232 19.98 -8.44 -5.58
CA GLY A 232 21.19 -8.07 -4.83
C GLY A 232 21.96 -6.93 -5.48
N GLU A 233 22.42 -7.10 -6.71
CA GLU A 233 23.19 -6.09 -7.44
C GLU A 233 22.41 -4.80 -7.71
N PRO A 234 21.16 -4.84 -8.24
CA PRO A 234 20.36 -3.64 -8.45
C PRO A 234 20.10 -2.83 -7.17
N PHE A 235 19.75 -3.49 -6.06
CA PHE A 235 19.51 -2.79 -4.81
C PHE A 235 20.79 -2.24 -4.19
N ALA A 236 21.93 -2.94 -4.32
CA ALA A 236 23.24 -2.42 -3.93
C ALA A 236 23.62 -1.15 -4.73
N ALA A 237 23.33 -1.11 -6.04
CA ALA A 237 23.52 0.09 -6.86
C ALA A 237 22.65 1.29 -6.38
N LEU A 238 21.51 1.00 -5.78
CA LEU A 238 20.62 1.98 -5.15
C LEU A 238 20.99 2.31 -3.69
N GLY A 239 22.10 1.76 -3.20
CA GLY A 239 22.60 2.00 -1.85
C GLY A 239 21.93 1.14 -0.77
N VAL A 240 21.25 0.06 -1.12
CA VAL A 240 20.58 -0.86 -0.18
C VAL A 240 21.38 -2.15 -0.02
N ASP A 241 21.75 -2.45 1.22
CA ASP A 241 22.31 -3.75 1.61
C ASP A 241 21.17 -4.69 2.05
N LEU A 242 20.76 -5.58 1.15
CA LEU A 242 19.68 -6.53 1.41
C LEU A 242 20.06 -7.60 2.45
N ASP A 243 21.34 -7.93 2.59
CA ASP A 243 21.79 -8.91 3.58
C ASP A 243 21.71 -8.34 5.00
N ALA A 244 22.04 -7.05 5.16
CA ALA A 244 21.89 -6.33 6.42
C ALA A 244 20.41 -6.22 6.88
N LEU A 245 19.46 -6.19 5.93
CA LEU A 245 18.02 -6.19 6.22
C LEU A 245 17.47 -7.58 6.56
N GLY A 246 18.28 -8.64 6.44
CA GLY A 246 17.81 -10.02 6.66
C GLY A 246 16.77 -10.51 5.65
N GLY A 247 16.69 -9.86 4.50
CA GLY A 247 15.58 -9.94 3.56
C GLY A 247 15.76 -10.84 2.35
N VAL A 248 16.86 -11.52 2.18
CA VAL A 248 16.94 -12.56 1.15
C VAL A 248 16.28 -13.81 1.72
N ALA A 249 15.05 -14.09 1.30
CA ALA A 249 14.40 -15.33 1.63
C ALA A 249 15.30 -16.49 1.21
N GLY A 250 15.86 -17.20 2.20
CA GLY A 250 16.40 -18.52 1.96
C GLY A 250 15.38 -19.41 1.25
N PRO A 251 15.84 -20.48 0.65
CA PRO A 251 15.09 -21.34 -0.25
C PRO A 251 13.82 -21.92 0.34
#